data_1bb703dca39c3a0c87471003c2ad7ffd
#
_entry.id   1bb703dca39c3a0c87471003c2ad7ffd
#
_cell.length_a   1.000
_cell.length_b   1.000
_cell.length_c   1.000
_cell.angle_alpha   90.00
_cell.angle_beta   90.00
_cell.angle_gamma   90.00
#
_symmetry.space_group_name_H-M   'P 1'
#
loop_
_entity.id
_entity.type
_entity.pdbx_description
1 polymer ?
#
loop_
_entity_poly.entity_id
_entity_poly.type
_entity_poly.pdbx_seq_one_letter_code
_entity_poly.pdbx_strand_id
1 'polypeptide(L)' 'MNGKGSKGMPLKREPNLKDPDGLYAAILDAHADLSERESVALNARLVLLLANHIGEEAIVREALALARQSIDEPANS' A
#
# COMPACT_ATOMS: atom_id res chain seq x y z
N MET A 1 -0.02 17.08 23.56
CA MET A 1 -0.16 16.52 23.14
C MET A 1 -0.43 16.37 22.65
N ASN A 2 -0.49 16.33 22.54
CA ASN A 2 -0.82 15.90 21.94
C ASN A 2 -1.30 15.44 21.43
N GLY A 3 -1.28 15.58 21.46
CA GLY A 3 -1.74 14.87 20.96
C GLY A 3 -1.91 14.71 20.39
N LYS A 4 -1.63 14.69 20.25
CA LYS A 4 -1.75 14.26 19.59
C LYS A 4 -1.86 13.65 19.05
N GLY A 5 -1.82 13.58 19.10
CA GLY A 5 -1.97 12.85 18.64
C GLY A 5 -1.84 12.43 18.13
N SER A 6 -1.61 12.17 18.10
CA SER A 6 -1.49 11.50 17.43
C SER A 6 -1.85 10.94 16.90
N LYS A 7 -1.99 11.26 16.93
CA LYS A 7 -2.66 10.75 16.34
C LYS A 7 -2.23 9.98 15.47
N GLY A 8 -2.44 9.43 15.22
CA GLY A 8 -2.07 8.42 14.39
C GLY A 8 -0.62 8.19 14.33
N MET A 9 -0.26 7.03 14.11
CA MET A 9 1.13 6.73 13.90
C MET A 9 1.49 7.05 12.47
N PRO A 10 2.69 7.57 12.26
CA PRO A 10 3.11 7.83 10.89
C PRO A 10 3.25 6.53 10.13
N LEU A 11 3.19 6.65 8.80
CA LEU A 11 3.41 5.52 7.95
C LEU A 11 4.80 4.95 8.18
N LYS A 12 4.88 3.65 8.33
CA LYS A 12 6.17 2.99 8.47
C LYS A 12 6.80 2.79 7.11
N ARG A 13 8.01 3.26 6.95
CA ARG A 13 8.72 3.16 5.68
C ARG A 13 9.81 2.12 5.72
N GLU A 14 10.30 1.81 6.91
CA GLU A 14 11.28 0.75 7.04
C GLU A 14 10.58 -0.60 6.97
N PRO A 15 11.31 -1.67 6.69
CA PRO A 15 10.71 -2.99 6.59
C PRO A 15 9.95 -3.36 7.86
N ASN A 16 8.73 -3.78 7.71
CA ASN A 16 7.84 -4.07 8.81
C ASN A 16 7.12 -5.40 8.63
N LEU A 17 7.33 -6.06 7.51
CA LEU A 17 6.71 -7.34 7.22
C LEU A 17 7.62 -8.47 7.70
N LYS A 18 7.02 -9.51 8.26
CA LYS A 18 7.78 -10.66 8.72
C LYS A 18 8.23 -11.54 7.57
N ASP A 19 7.40 -11.61 6.53
CA ASP A 19 7.68 -12.47 5.38
C ASP A 19 7.32 -11.73 4.11
N PRO A 20 8.16 -10.76 3.71
CA PRO A 20 7.85 -9.99 2.52
C PRO A 20 7.81 -10.83 1.25
N ASP A 21 8.67 -11.85 1.15
CA ASP A 21 8.66 -12.70 -0.04
C ASP A 21 7.38 -13.50 -0.13
N GLY A 22 6.89 -14.00 1.00
CA GLY A 22 5.63 -14.72 1.02
C GLY A 22 4.47 -13.84 0.64
N LEU A 23 4.48 -12.60 1.11
CA LEU A 23 3.43 -11.66 0.73
C LEU A 23 3.48 -11.34 -0.75
N TYR A 24 4.67 -11.14 -1.28
CA TYR A 24 4.81 -10.86 -2.70
C TYR A 24 4.25 -12.01 -3.54
N ALA A 25 4.56 -13.25 -3.15
CA ALA A 25 4.04 -14.41 -3.83
C ALA A 25 2.51 -14.45 -3.76
N ALA A 26 1.96 -14.10 -2.61
CA ALA A 26 0.50 -14.08 -2.45
C ALA A 26 -0.15 -13.06 -3.37
N ILE A 27 0.51 -11.90 -3.54
CA ILE A 27 -0.02 -10.87 -4.42
C ILE A 27 0.00 -11.36 -5.86
N LEU A 28 1.11 -11.98 -6.27
CA LEU A 28 1.20 -12.52 -7.61
C LEU A 28 0.14 -13.60 -7.85
N ASP A 29 -0.05 -14.46 -6.87
CA ASP A 29 -1.05 -15.51 -7.00
C ASP A 29 -2.46 -14.93 -7.15
N ALA A 30 -2.73 -13.85 -6.43
CA ALA A 30 -4.06 -13.22 -6.51
C ALA A 30 -4.32 -12.66 -7.89
N HIS A 31 -3.26 -12.31 -8.62
CA HIS A 31 -3.41 -11.77 -9.97
C HIS A 31 -3.37 -12.84 -11.05
N ALA A 32 -3.09 -14.08 -10.69
CA ALA A 32 -2.94 -15.15 -11.69
C ALA A 32 -4.22 -15.31 -12.49
N ASP A 33 -4.06 -15.44 -13.79
CA ASP A 33 -5.18 -15.67 -14.73
C ASP A 33 -6.16 -14.52 -14.83
N LEU A 34 -5.84 -13.37 -14.28
CA LEU A 34 -6.68 -12.19 -14.44
C LEU A 34 -6.26 -11.43 -15.68
N SER A 35 -7.23 -10.81 -16.35
CA SER A 35 -6.92 -9.86 -17.39
C SER A 35 -6.33 -8.60 -16.75
N GLU A 36 -5.76 -7.75 -17.59
CA GLU A 36 -5.20 -6.50 -17.11
C GLU A 36 -6.27 -5.66 -16.42
N ARG A 37 -7.46 -5.59 -17.00
CA ARG A 37 -8.57 -4.85 -16.41
C ARG A 37 -8.95 -5.42 -15.05
N GLU A 38 -9.00 -6.73 -14.95
CA GLU A 38 -9.34 -7.37 -13.68
C GLU A 38 -8.27 -7.14 -12.63
N SER A 39 -7.00 -7.13 -13.03
CA SER A 39 -5.92 -6.84 -12.10
C SER A 39 -6.00 -5.42 -11.56
N VAL A 40 -6.35 -4.47 -12.42
CA VAL A 40 -6.56 -3.09 -11.97
C VAL A 40 -7.70 -3.03 -10.95
N ALA A 41 -8.79 -3.73 -11.23
CA ALA A 41 -9.92 -3.74 -10.32
C ALA A 41 -9.56 -4.38 -8.99
N LEU A 42 -8.78 -5.46 -9.01
CA LEU A 42 -8.34 -6.12 -7.79
C LEU A 42 -7.53 -5.16 -6.94
N ASN A 43 -6.58 -4.47 -7.57
CA ASN A 43 -5.74 -3.54 -6.83
C ASN A 43 -6.54 -2.39 -6.22
N ALA A 44 -7.51 -1.86 -6.96
CA ALA A 44 -8.33 -0.77 -6.45
C ALA A 44 -9.11 -1.22 -5.22
N ARG A 45 -9.67 -2.43 -5.28
CA ARG A 45 -10.42 -2.96 -4.14
C ARG A 45 -9.52 -3.26 -2.96
N LEU A 46 -8.32 -3.76 -3.23
CA LEU A 46 -7.36 -4.03 -2.17
C LEU A 46 -7.00 -2.75 -1.43
N VAL A 47 -6.77 -1.68 -2.18
CA VAL A 47 -6.44 -0.40 -1.55
C VAL A 47 -7.55 0.03 -0.60
N LEU A 48 -8.81 -0.12 -1.04
CA LEU A 48 -9.93 0.27 -0.19
C LEU A 48 -10.05 -0.60 1.05
N LEU A 49 -9.81 -1.90 0.90
CA LEU A 49 -9.86 -2.81 2.05
C LEU A 49 -8.77 -2.46 3.07
N LEU A 50 -7.56 -2.22 2.57
CA LEU A 50 -6.46 -1.89 3.45
C LEU A 50 -6.67 -0.52 4.09
N ALA A 51 -7.19 0.45 3.32
CA ALA A 51 -7.47 1.77 3.84
C ALA A 51 -8.49 1.69 4.96
N ASN A 52 -9.51 0.86 4.79
CA ASN A 52 -10.51 0.69 5.82
C ASN A 52 -9.91 0.06 7.08
N HIS A 53 -9.00 -0.87 6.90
CA HIS A 53 -8.34 -1.51 8.03
C HIS A 53 -7.46 -0.51 8.79
N ILE A 54 -6.72 0.31 8.03
CA ILE A 54 -5.84 1.31 8.63
C ILE A 54 -6.66 2.37 9.38
N GLY A 55 -7.74 2.84 8.78
CA GLY A 55 -8.66 3.76 9.42
C GLY A 55 -8.17 5.20 9.53
N GLU A 56 -6.94 5.47 9.12
CA GLU A 56 -6.36 6.81 9.21
C GLU A 56 -6.14 7.35 7.82
N GLU A 57 -6.99 8.28 7.42
CA GLU A 57 -6.92 8.81 6.06
C GLU A 57 -5.55 9.43 5.76
N ALA A 58 -4.98 10.14 6.72
CA ALA A 58 -3.69 10.78 6.50
C ALA A 58 -2.60 9.78 6.17
N ILE A 59 -2.62 8.62 6.81
CA ILE A 59 -1.64 7.58 6.54
C ILE A 59 -1.83 7.02 5.15
N VAL A 60 -3.07 6.79 4.75
CA VAL A 60 -3.37 6.28 3.42
C VAL A 60 -2.93 7.28 2.35
N ARG A 61 -3.19 8.56 2.58
CA ARG A 61 -2.78 9.60 1.64
C ARG A 61 -1.26 9.65 1.50
N GLU A 62 -0.56 9.49 2.60
CA GLU A 62 0.90 9.48 2.56
C GLU A 62 1.40 8.28 1.77
N ALA A 63 0.79 7.12 1.96
CA ALA A 63 1.17 5.93 1.22
C ALA A 63 0.92 6.11 -0.26
N LEU A 64 -0.20 6.72 -0.62
CA LEU A 64 -0.51 6.97 -2.02
C LEU A 64 0.51 7.91 -2.65
N ALA A 65 0.91 8.93 -1.93
CA ALA A 65 1.90 9.87 -2.44
C ALA A 65 3.24 9.18 -2.66
N LEU A 66 3.65 8.33 -1.73
CA LEU A 66 4.89 7.60 -1.89
C LEU A 66 4.83 6.64 -3.06
N ALA A 67 3.71 5.95 -3.22
CA ALA A 67 3.55 5.02 -4.32
C ALA A 67 3.63 5.76 -5.65
N ARG A 68 2.96 6.92 -5.75
CA ARG A 68 2.99 7.70 -6.97
C ARG A 68 4.38 8.21 -7.27
N GLN A 69 5.08 8.66 -6.26
CA GLN A 69 6.44 9.14 -6.40
C GLN A 69 7.35 8.04 -6.92
N SER A 70 7.15 6.83 -6.42
CA SER A 70 7.94 5.68 -6.85
C SER A 70 7.76 5.39 -8.33
N ILE A 71 6.54 5.58 -8.84
CA ILE A 71 6.26 5.35 -10.26
C ILE A 71 6.86 6.45 -11.11
N ASP A 72 6.83 7.69 -10.64
CA ASP A 72 7.30 8.83 -11.42
C ASP A 72 8.81 8.90 -11.51
N GLU A 73 9.53 8.30 -10.57
CA GLU A 73 10.98 8.34 -10.58
C GLU A 73 11.52 7.35 -11.60
N PRO A 74 12.56 7.75 -12.33
CA PRO A 74 13.18 6.80 -13.26
C PRO A 74 13.75 5.64 -12.48
N ALA A 75 13.61 4.54 -13.04
CA ALA A 75 14.12 3.35 -12.42
C ALA A 75 15.59 3.46 -12.27
N ASN A 76 16.09 3.50 -11.56
CA ASN A 76 17.28 3.54 -11.36
C ASN A 76 17.96 4.37 -11.67
N SER A 77 17.33 4.87 -11.68
CA SER A 77 17.86 5.82 -12.08
C SER A 77 18.99 5.68 -11.72
#